data_84b63cfbcf4b9f9e61e1de856fa20a37
#
_entry.id   84b63cfbcf4b9f9e61e1de856fa20a37
#
_cell.length_a   1.000
_cell.length_b   1.000
_cell.length_c   1.000
_cell.angle_alpha   90.00
_cell.angle_beta   90.00
_cell.angle_gamma   90.00
#
_symmetry.space_group_name_H-M   'P 1'
#
loop_
_entity.id
_entity.type
_entity.pdbx_description
1 polymer ?
#
loop_
_entity_poly.entity_id
_entity_poly.type
_entity_poly.pdbx_seq_one_letter_code
_entity_poly.pdbx_strand_id
1 'polypeptide(L)'
;MKRISRRNFLKVAGVGAAALGLAACGGSKSGSTATSGTASSAAGSSTGSVNTAGFTVQYGPNPETLDPSLNSAVDGANTIITIFEPLLIINENNEVIGGQAESWEESEDGLTWTFTMRDGLKWSDGTDLTAKDFEYSFKRMANPDTAAPYAATCLGMIDGFDAAQAGDPDALNVKASDDGKTLTIVLSYPCSYFDKMAAFASMSPVQQATVEANGDAWCTSAETFVSNGPYMITEWTPSERIVLSKNPNYVGGWDSSKIVSDSITLLLLEDSSAAFAAYNSGEAVLIKDVPTDEIPSLTKAEDGGDFYVDTILGTYYVSMNLQRDAFQNAKVRKALALAIDRDYVANTIMQGTYSAASNLVGPGIVDAQGYFYDNANGGSPYIAADYEANMAEAKKLLEEAGYPNGEGYPTIEYSTNDSGYHVPLAEYLQQTWGDLGITLTINKMEWSSFTPARRAGEYDVARNGWVMDYNDPSNMVELFCTGNGNNDGKYSNADFDAAMEASKVADVAEHFAQLHKAEDILMEDMGCIPVAYYNDFWLQSSSLKGIWHSPYGYWYFQYGYIEE
;
A
#
# COMPACT_ATOMS: atom_id res chain seq x y z
N MET A 1 11.10 -8.47 -17.61
CA MET A 1 12.39 -8.23 -16.90
C MET A 1 12.69 -9.39 -15.99
N LYS A 2 13.95 -9.78 -15.81
CA LYS A 2 14.30 -10.91 -14.93
C LYS A 2 14.04 -10.50 -13.48
N ARG A 3 13.13 -11.19 -12.80
CA ARG A 3 12.88 -11.07 -11.37
C ARG A 3 14.18 -11.24 -10.61
N ILE A 4 14.50 -10.31 -9.71
CA ILE A 4 15.67 -10.43 -8.82
C ILE A 4 15.26 -11.32 -7.67
N SER A 5 15.64 -12.60 -7.72
CA SER A 5 15.47 -13.54 -6.63
C SER A 5 16.41 -13.17 -5.47
N ARG A 6 16.00 -13.38 -4.22
CA ARG A 6 16.83 -13.22 -3.00
C ARG A 6 18.23 -13.83 -3.13
N ARG A 7 18.38 -14.86 -3.93
CA ARG A 7 19.67 -15.50 -4.23
C ARG A 7 20.62 -14.64 -5.04
N ASN A 8 20.12 -13.66 -5.80
CA ASN A 8 20.94 -12.70 -6.57
C ASN A 8 21.33 -11.47 -5.73
N PHE A 9 20.54 -11.11 -4.73
CA PHE A 9 20.86 -10.03 -3.78
C PHE A 9 22.08 -10.37 -2.90
N LEU A 10 22.18 -11.63 -2.43
CA LEU A 10 23.32 -12.12 -1.66
C LEU A 10 24.59 -12.36 -2.48
N LYS A 11 24.53 -12.34 -3.83
CA LYS A 11 25.70 -12.51 -4.71
C LYS A 11 26.41 -11.21 -5.08
N VAL A 12 25.81 -10.06 -4.86
CA VAL A 12 26.40 -8.75 -5.17
C VAL A 12 27.32 -8.25 -4.03
N ALA A 13 27.15 -8.74 -2.81
CA ALA A 13 27.98 -8.36 -1.65
C ALA A 13 29.30 -9.14 -1.49
N GLY A 14 29.68 -10.00 -2.45
CA GLY A 14 30.81 -10.91 -2.30
C GLY A 14 31.79 -10.99 -3.46
N VAL A 15 32.19 -9.89 -4.13
CA VAL A 15 33.30 -9.92 -5.10
C VAL A 15 34.24 -8.75 -4.88
N GLY A 16 35.16 -9.00 -4.00
CA GLY A 16 36.39 -8.21 -3.85
C GLY A 16 37.54 -9.11 -3.40
N ALA A 17 38.41 -9.49 -4.32
CA ALA A 17 39.74 -10.06 -4.19
C ALA A 17 39.90 -11.53 -4.67
N ALA A 18 40.48 -11.69 -5.83
CA ALA A 18 41.72 -12.40 -6.10
C ALA A 18 41.83 -12.74 -7.59
N ALA A 19 42.61 -11.96 -8.30
CA ALA A 19 43.24 -12.36 -9.54
C ALA A 19 44.58 -13.02 -9.21
N LEU A 20 44.87 -14.14 -9.88
CA LEU A 20 46.15 -14.50 -10.45
C LEU A 20 46.28 -16.03 -10.64
N GLY A 21 46.61 -16.41 -11.87
CA GLY A 21 47.53 -17.54 -12.05
C GLY A 21 47.04 -18.70 -12.92
N LEU A 22 47.49 -18.61 -14.12
CA LEU A 22 48.29 -19.57 -14.91
C LEU A 22 47.61 -20.58 -15.87
N ALA A 23 48.10 -20.43 -17.06
CA ALA A 23 47.92 -21.17 -18.27
C ALA A 23 48.47 -22.63 -18.20
N ALA A 24 47.98 -23.50 -19.07
CA ALA A 24 48.74 -24.09 -20.17
C ALA A 24 48.27 -25.46 -20.63
N CYS A 25 48.28 -25.64 -21.96
CA CYS A 25 48.52 -26.84 -22.75
C CYS A 25 47.50 -28.00 -22.70
N GLY A 26 47.05 -28.56 -23.76
CA GLY A 26 47.47 -28.65 -25.17
C GLY A 26 46.98 -29.96 -25.78
N GLY A 27 46.76 -29.99 -27.08
CA GLY A 27 46.88 -31.20 -27.91
C GLY A 27 45.57 -31.90 -28.32
N SER A 28 45.13 -31.72 -29.48
CA SER A 28 45.38 -32.25 -30.85
C SER A 28 44.49 -33.43 -31.29
N LYS A 29 43.77 -33.18 -32.44
CA LYS A 29 43.49 -34.06 -33.61
C LYS A 29 42.60 -35.30 -33.39
N SER A 30 41.59 -35.54 -34.20
CA SER A 30 41.40 -35.61 -35.65
C SER A 30 39.94 -35.98 -35.93
N GLY A 31 39.29 -35.46 -36.80
CA GLY A 31 38.94 -35.61 -38.14
C GLY A 31 38.10 -36.86 -38.47
N SER A 32 36.82 -36.65 -38.85
CA SER A 32 36.22 -37.38 -39.95
C SER A 32 34.92 -36.74 -40.41
N THR A 33 34.85 -36.42 -41.65
CA THR A 33 33.73 -35.98 -42.48
C THR A 33 32.66 -37.05 -42.62
N ALA A 34 31.37 -36.69 -42.47
CA ALA A 34 30.28 -37.29 -43.25
C ALA A 34 29.07 -36.36 -43.34
N THR A 35 28.56 -36.27 -44.50
CA THR A 35 27.63 -35.41 -45.17
C THR A 35 26.16 -35.50 -44.71
N SER A 36 25.48 -34.34 -44.78
CA SER A 36 24.10 -34.12 -45.22
C SER A 36 22.93 -34.81 -44.49
N GLY A 37 22.09 -33.96 -43.95
CA GLY A 37 20.72 -34.25 -43.59
C GLY A 37 20.05 -33.02 -42.98
N THR A 38 19.54 -32.13 -43.87
CA THR A 38 18.67 -31.03 -43.48
C THR A 38 17.38 -31.60 -42.88
N ALA A 39 17.29 -31.59 -41.57
CA ALA A 39 16.01 -31.68 -40.89
C ALA A 39 15.81 -30.34 -40.19
N SER A 40 15.00 -29.50 -40.81
CA SER A 40 14.41 -28.32 -40.18
C SER A 40 13.51 -28.80 -39.05
N SER A 41 14.02 -28.81 -37.82
CA SER A 41 13.19 -28.86 -36.65
C SER A 41 12.68 -27.44 -36.42
N ALA A 42 11.48 -27.15 -36.93
CA ALA A 42 10.69 -26.06 -36.44
C ALA A 42 10.50 -26.28 -34.93
N ALA A 43 11.17 -25.48 -34.12
CA ALA A 43 10.78 -25.28 -32.75
C ALA A 43 9.38 -24.66 -32.80
N GLY A 44 8.36 -25.45 -32.62
CA GLY A 44 7.02 -25.00 -32.38
C GLY A 44 7.04 -24.23 -31.05
N SER A 45 7.02 -22.92 -31.13
CA SER A 45 6.49 -22.14 -30.01
C SER A 45 5.04 -22.58 -29.90
N SER A 46 4.71 -23.32 -28.83
CA SER A 46 3.32 -23.47 -28.40
C SER A 46 2.87 -22.08 -27.96
N THR A 47 2.27 -21.34 -28.87
CA THR A 47 1.45 -20.20 -28.49
C THR A 47 0.19 -20.80 -27.84
N GLY A 48 0.14 -20.84 -26.51
CA GLY A 48 -1.08 -21.13 -25.79
C GLY A 48 -2.21 -20.26 -26.34
N SER A 49 -3.40 -20.79 -26.46
CA SER A 49 -4.55 -19.97 -26.86
C SER A 49 -4.89 -19.02 -25.71
N VAL A 50 -5.22 -17.76 -26.06
CA VAL A 50 -5.68 -16.77 -25.09
C VAL A 50 -7.20 -16.89 -24.96
N ASN A 51 -7.68 -17.17 -23.76
CA ASN A 51 -9.11 -17.11 -23.44
C ASN A 51 -9.48 -15.66 -23.11
N THR A 52 -10.32 -15.05 -23.92
CA THR A 52 -10.75 -13.66 -23.75
C THR A 52 -12.07 -13.51 -22.99
N ALA A 53 -12.77 -14.61 -22.67
CA ALA A 53 -14.08 -14.54 -21.99
C ALA A 53 -14.01 -13.86 -20.61
N GLY A 54 -12.86 -13.96 -19.96
CA GLY A 54 -12.60 -13.32 -18.67
C GLY A 54 -12.09 -14.29 -17.62
N PHE A 55 -11.95 -13.79 -16.40
CA PHE A 55 -11.44 -14.56 -15.26
C PHE A 55 -12.08 -14.09 -13.94
N THR A 56 -11.99 -14.95 -12.93
CA THR A 56 -12.55 -14.69 -11.59
C THR A 56 -11.44 -14.59 -10.57
N VAL A 57 -11.48 -13.56 -9.73
CA VAL A 57 -10.52 -13.32 -8.64
C VAL A 57 -11.25 -12.98 -7.35
N GLN A 58 -10.55 -13.18 -6.21
CA GLN A 58 -10.98 -12.71 -4.90
C GLN A 58 -9.80 -11.94 -4.26
N TYR A 59 -10.04 -10.71 -3.81
CA TYR A 59 -9.02 -9.91 -3.12
C TYR A 59 -9.59 -9.08 -1.96
N GLY A 60 -10.77 -9.42 -1.48
CA GLY A 60 -11.38 -8.79 -0.32
C GLY A 60 -12.88 -9.05 -0.23
N PRO A 61 -13.50 -8.56 0.85
CA PRO A 61 -14.94 -8.58 1.07
C PRO A 61 -15.68 -7.56 0.18
N ASN A 62 -16.97 -7.39 0.41
CA ASN A 62 -17.71 -6.30 -0.20
C ASN A 62 -17.12 -4.95 0.22
N PRO A 63 -16.68 -4.08 -0.72
CA PRO A 63 -16.10 -2.79 -0.38
C PRO A 63 -17.13 -1.90 0.33
N GLU A 64 -16.65 -1.11 1.29
CA GLU A 64 -17.51 -0.14 2.00
C GLU A 64 -18.08 0.88 1.00
N THR A 65 -17.25 1.35 0.10
CA THR A 65 -17.64 2.27 -0.99
C THR A 65 -16.72 2.12 -2.19
N LEU A 66 -17.23 2.41 -3.37
CA LEU A 66 -16.48 2.58 -4.62
C LEU A 66 -16.47 4.03 -5.12
N ASP A 67 -16.90 4.99 -4.28
CA ASP A 67 -16.67 6.42 -4.51
C ASP A 67 -15.19 6.72 -4.25
N PRO A 68 -14.39 7.15 -5.25
CA PRO A 68 -12.97 7.43 -5.08
C PRO A 68 -12.68 8.43 -3.96
N SER A 69 -13.53 9.45 -3.78
CA SER A 69 -13.36 10.47 -2.74
C SER A 69 -13.62 9.93 -1.32
N LEU A 70 -14.43 8.88 -1.17
CA LEU A 70 -14.84 8.33 0.12
C LEU A 70 -14.09 7.05 0.49
N ASN A 71 -13.47 6.37 -0.48
CA ASN A 71 -12.73 5.15 -0.21
C ASN A 71 -11.47 5.42 0.63
N SER A 72 -11.27 4.59 1.66
CA SER A 72 -10.10 4.63 2.53
C SER A 72 -9.52 3.23 2.82
N ALA A 73 -9.86 2.25 1.98
CA ALA A 73 -9.43 0.87 2.14
C ALA A 73 -8.86 0.30 0.83
N VAL A 74 -7.86 -0.59 0.97
CA VAL A 74 -7.13 -1.19 -0.17
C VAL A 74 -8.04 -2.06 -1.05
N ASP A 75 -9.02 -2.76 -0.46
CA ASP A 75 -9.99 -3.58 -1.19
C ASP A 75 -10.85 -2.75 -2.15
N GLY A 76 -11.40 -1.62 -1.68
CA GLY A 76 -12.11 -0.66 -2.54
C GLY A 76 -11.21 -0.03 -3.60
N ALA A 77 -9.99 0.37 -3.21
CA ALA A 77 -9.02 0.95 -4.13
C ALA A 77 -8.62 0.00 -5.28
N ASN A 78 -8.47 -1.30 -5.01
CA ASN A 78 -8.22 -2.33 -6.05
C ASN A 78 -9.31 -2.38 -7.12
N THR A 79 -10.58 -2.22 -6.72
CA THR A 79 -11.68 -2.12 -7.68
C THR A 79 -11.62 -0.77 -8.41
N ILE A 80 -11.42 0.34 -7.68
CA ILE A 80 -11.37 1.70 -8.23
C ILE A 80 -10.31 1.83 -9.32
N ILE A 81 -9.06 1.38 -9.12
CA ILE A 81 -8.01 1.48 -10.15
C ILE A 81 -8.27 0.62 -11.41
N THR A 82 -9.23 -0.31 -11.34
CA THR A 82 -9.64 -1.12 -12.50
C THR A 82 -10.76 -0.44 -13.29
N ILE A 83 -11.64 0.31 -12.61
CA ILE A 83 -12.83 0.94 -13.22
C ILE A 83 -12.72 2.45 -13.39
N PHE A 84 -11.76 3.09 -12.74
CA PHE A 84 -11.42 4.51 -12.92
C PHE A 84 -9.96 4.67 -13.38
N GLU A 85 -9.68 5.86 -13.91
CA GLU A 85 -8.32 6.28 -14.23
C GLU A 85 -8.12 7.74 -13.84
N PRO A 86 -7.16 8.03 -12.93
CA PRO A 86 -6.81 9.39 -12.53
C PRO A 86 -6.01 10.14 -13.61
N LEU A 87 -5.49 11.33 -13.29
CA LEU A 87 -4.66 12.13 -14.19
C LEU A 87 -3.43 11.37 -14.67
N LEU A 88 -2.73 10.71 -13.75
CA LEU A 88 -1.55 9.88 -14.00
C LEU A 88 -1.84 8.46 -13.50
N ILE A 89 -1.04 7.49 -13.94
CA ILE A 89 -1.14 6.09 -13.51
C ILE A 89 0.26 5.52 -13.26
N ILE A 90 0.32 4.40 -12.53
CA ILE A 90 1.58 3.69 -12.25
C ILE A 90 1.62 2.42 -13.12
N ASN A 91 2.70 2.26 -13.90
CA ASN A 91 2.90 1.10 -14.76
C ASN A 91 3.50 -0.10 -14.00
N GLU A 92 3.70 -1.22 -14.72
CA GLU A 92 4.26 -2.45 -14.16
C GLU A 92 5.71 -2.35 -13.66
N ASN A 93 6.39 -1.24 -13.94
CA ASN A 93 7.74 -0.93 -13.41
C ASN A 93 7.72 0.03 -12.21
N ASN A 94 6.54 0.36 -11.70
CA ASN A 94 6.32 1.39 -10.67
C ASN A 94 6.73 2.81 -11.11
N GLU A 95 6.64 3.09 -12.41
CA GLU A 95 6.90 4.42 -12.97
C GLU A 95 5.58 5.16 -13.18
N VAL A 96 5.56 6.46 -12.86
CA VAL A 96 4.42 7.34 -13.16
C VAL A 96 4.38 7.63 -14.66
N ILE A 97 3.23 7.37 -15.27
CA ILE A 97 2.97 7.66 -16.69
C ILE A 97 1.63 8.37 -16.85
N GLY A 98 1.39 8.96 -18.03
CA GLY A 98 0.13 9.66 -18.30
C GLY A 98 -1.07 8.70 -18.26
N GLY A 99 -2.06 9.03 -17.46
CA GLY A 99 -3.40 8.42 -17.41
C GLY A 99 -4.38 9.18 -18.29
N GLN A 100 -5.34 9.89 -17.70
CA GLN A 100 -6.25 10.78 -18.41
C GLN A 100 -5.52 12.05 -18.94
N ALA A 101 -4.44 12.48 -18.28
CA ALA A 101 -3.51 13.46 -18.84
C ALA A 101 -2.54 12.79 -19.81
N GLU A 102 -2.33 13.40 -20.98
CA GLU A 102 -1.33 12.97 -21.96
C GLU A 102 0.07 13.41 -21.53
N SER A 103 0.17 14.60 -20.92
CA SER A 103 1.41 15.18 -20.44
C SER A 103 1.15 16.10 -19.24
N TRP A 104 2.21 16.36 -18.49
CA TRP A 104 2.19 17.32 -17.39
C TRP A 104 3.50 18.08 -17.30
N GLU A 105 3.44 19.26 -16.73
CA GLU A 105 4.59 20.14 -16.51
C GLU A 105 4.54 20.71 -15.09
N GLU A 106 5.68 20.74 -14.43
CA GLU A 106 5.92 21.40 -13.15
C GLU A 106 6.67 22.71 -13.39
N SER A 107 6.27 23.80 -12.72
CA SER A 107 6.97 25.08 -12.77
C SER A 107 8.33 25.02 -12.05
N GLU A 108 9.26 25.93 -12.41
CA GLU A 108 10.61 25.97 -11.84
C GLU A 108 10.64 26.14 -10.29
N ASP A 109 9.59 26.73 -9.73
CA ASP A 109 9.44 26.90 -8.27
C ASP A 109 8.75 25.70 -7.59
N GLY A 110 8.35 24.67 -8.36
CA GLY A 110 7.68 23.48 -7.84
C GLY A 110 6.23 23.69 -7.38
N LEU A 111 5.65 24.87 -7.63
CA LEU A 111 4.34 25.23 -7.08
C LEU A 111 3.18 25.05 -8.07
N THR A 112 3.42 25.14 -9.37
CA THR A 112 2.35 25.03 -10.36
C THR A 112 2.51 23.80 -11.21
N TRP A 113 1.47 22.98 -11.23
CA TRP A 113 1.38 21.78 -12.05
C TRP A 113 0.31 21.97 -13.13
N THR A 114 0.68 21.71 -14.37
CA THR A 114 -0.23 21.87 -15.52
C THR A 114 -0.36 20.53 -16.23
N PHE A 115 -1.57 19.99 -16.28
CA PHE A 115 -1.90 18.72 -16.93
C PHE A 115 -2.63 19.00 -18.24
N THR A 116 -2.13 18.41 -19.35
CA THR A 116 -2.82 18.45 -20.65
C THR A 116 -3.61 17.16 -20.82
N MET A 117 -4.92 17.28 -20.95
CA MET A 117 -5.83 16.13 -21.09
C MET A 117 -5.71 15.49 -22.46
N ARG A 118 -5.88 14.16 -22.55
CA ARG A 118 -5.97 13.45 -23.83
C ARG A 118 -7.18 13.92 -24.62
N ASP A 119 -7.09 13.85 -25.95
CA ASP A 119 -8.24 14.11 -26.81
C ASP A 119 -9.23 12.92 -26.80
N GLY A 120 -10.52 13.22 -26.81
CA GLY A 120 -11.59 12.22 -26.98
C GLY A 120 -11.92 11.40 -25.73
N LEU A 121 -11.54 11.88 -24.54
CA LEU A 121 -11.86 11.22 -23.27
C LEU A 121 -13.37 11.06 -23.10
N LYS A 122 -13.78 9.92 -22.56
CA LYS A 122 -15.19 9.55 -22.36
C LYS A 122 -15.42 8.90 -21.00
N TRP A 123 -16.56 9.14 -20.46
CA TRP A 123 -17.17 8.33 -19.42
C TRP A 123 -17.70 6.99 -19.98
N SER A 124 -17.94 6.01 -19.12
CA SER A 124 -18.49 4.69 -19.53
C SER A 124 -19.87 4.77 -20.17
N ASP A 125 -20.65 5.80 -19.89
CA ASP A 125 -21.93 6.09 -20.53
C ASP A 125 -21.82 6.75 -21.92
N GLY A 126 -20.59 7.07 -22.36
CA GLY A 126 -20.27 7.68 -23.65
C GLY A 126 -20.29 9.20 -23.67
N THR A 127 -20.60 9.87 -22.57
CA THR A 127 -20.50 11.32 -22.44
C THR A 127 -19.05 11.79 -22.38
N ASP A 128 -18.77 13.06 -22.70
CA ASP A 128 -17.41 13.61 -22.70
C ASP A 128 -16.88 13.78 -21.28
N LEU A 129 -15.60 13.42 -21.08
CA LEU A 129 -14.81 13.71 -19.90
C LEU A 129 -13.80 14.78 -20.22
N THR A 130 -13.61 15.75 -19.31
CA THR A 130 -12.75 16.91 -19.49
C THR A 130 -12.00 17.27 -18.20
N ALA A 131 -11.10 18.24 -18.24
CA ALA A 131 -10.46 18.79 -17.05
C ALA A 131 -11.45 19.35 -16.01
N LYS A 132 -12.67 19.73 -16.43
CA LYS A 132 -13.71 20.24 -15.52
C LYS A 132 -14.24 19.16 -14.57
N ASP A 133 -14.23 17.90 -14.99
CA ASP A 133 -14.62 16.77 -14.14
C ASP A 133 -13.61 16.56 -13.01
N PHE A 134 -12.33 16.77 -13.28
CA PHE A 134 -11.28 16.74 -12.24
C PHE A 134 -11.38 17.94 -11.30
N GLU A 135 -11.60 19.15 -11.82
CA GLU A 135 -11.83 20.34 -10.99
C GLU A 135 -13.02 20.12 -10.04
N TYR A 136 -14.14 19.63 -10.56
CA TYR A 136 -15.30 19.28 -9.74
C TYR A 136 -14.96 18.25 -8.66
N SER A 137 -14.29 17.17 -9.04
CA SER A 137 -13.99 16.05 -8.14
C SER A 137 -13.09 16.46 -6.99
N PHE A 138 -12.06 17.25 -7.25
CA PHE A 138 -11.14 17.71 -6.21
C PHE A 138 -11.80 18.74 -5.28
N LYS A 139 -12.61 19.65 -5.81
CA LYS A 139 -13.42 20.57 -5.00
C LYS A 139 -14.46 19.84 -4.17
N ARG A 140 -15.09 18.78 -4.72
CA ARG A 140 -16.00 17.91 -3.98
C ARG A 140 -15.27 17.19 -2.85
N MET A 141 -14.10 16.60 -3.10
CA MET A 141 -13.29 15.95 -2.06
C MET A 141 -12.86 16.93 -0.97
N ALA A 142 -12.51 18.17 -1.31
CA ALA A 142 -12.13 19.20 -0.35
C ALA A 142 -13.32 19.77 0.43
N ASN A 143 -14.56 19.57 -0.03
CA ASN A 143 -15.75 20.08 0.65
C ASN A 143 -16.01 19.28 1.94
N PRO A 144 -16.11 19.91 3.14
CA PRO A 144 -16.37 19.22 4.40
C PRO A 144 -17.69 18.44 4.41
N ASP A 145 -18.67 18.84 3.62
CA ASP A 145 -19.96 18.12 3.50
C ASP A 145 -19.79 16.73 2.84
N THR A 146 -18.73 16.52 2.08
CA THR A 146 -18.39 15.22 1.49
C THR A 146 -17.80 14.26 2.54
N ALA A 147 -17.21 14.81 3.62
CA ALA A 147 -16.55 14.05 4.69
C ALA A 147 -15.49 13.06 4.18
N ALA A 148 -14.76 13.44 3.13
CA ALA A 148 -13.76 12.60 2.49
C ALA A 148 -12.58 12.30 3.44
N PRO A 149 -12.33 11.03 3.82
CA PRO A 149 -11.33 10.69 4.83
C PRO A 149 -9.89 11.01 4.38
N TYR A 150 -9.64 10.98 3.07
CA TYR A 150 -8.33 11.25 2.46
C TYR A 150 -8.17 12.69 1.93
N ALA A 151 -9.11 13.60 2.20
CA ALA A 151 -9.03 14.97 1.69
C ALA A 151 -7.71 15.67 2.04
N ALA A 152 -7.28 15.59 3.29
CA ALA A 152 -6.04 16.22 3.74
C ALA A 152 -4.79 15.56 3.12
N THR A 153 -4.74 14.24 3.02
CA THR A 153 -3.63 13.51 2.40
C THR A 153 -3.51 13.80 0.91
N CYS A 154 -4.63 13.81 0.17
CA CYS A 154 -4.63 14.00 -1.28
C CYS A 154 -4.51 15.47 -1.70
N LEU A 155 -5.10 16.39 -0.95
CA LEU A 155 -5.27 17.79 -1.37
C LEU A 155 -4.64 18.80 -0.43
N GLY A 156 -4.12 18.38 0.73
CA GLY A 156 -3.57 19.28 1.76
C GLY A 156 -2.38 20.12 1.31
N MET A 157 -1.66 19.68 0.27
CA MET A 157 -0.59 20.45 -0.35
C MET A 157 -1.10 21.51 -1.36
N ILE A 158 -2.39 21.46 -1.76
CA ILE A 158 -2.95 22.39 -2.75
C ILE A 158 -3.30 23.72 -2.07
N ASP A 159 -2.92 24.82 -2.68
CA ASP A 159 -3.23 26.15 -2.19
C ASP A 159 -4.75 26.35 -2.08
N GLY A 160 -5.19 26.97 -0.98
CA GLY A 160 -6.60 27.16 -0.66
C GLY A 160 -7.29 25.98 0.03
N PHE A 161 -6.59 24.86 0.32
CA PHE A 161 -7.21 23.69 0.95
C PHE A 161 -7.88 23.99 2.29
N ASP A 162 -7.22 24.75 3.17
CA ASP A 162 -7.78 25.09 4.49
C ASP A 162 -9.09 25.89 4.38
N ALA A 163 -9.17 26.82 3.41
CA ALA A 163 -10.39 27.58 3.15
C ALA A 163 -11.49 26.67 2.56
N ALA A 164 -11.12 25.71 1.71
CA ALA A 164 -12.05 24.72 1.16
C ALA A 164 -12.65 23.86 2.27
N GLN A 165 -11.81 23.38 3.20
CA GLN A 165 -12.23 22.62 4.39
C GLN A 165 -13.06 23.49 5.38
N ALA A 166 -12.91 24.80 5.35
CA ALA A 166 -13.74 25.73 6.13
C ALA A 166 -15.11 26.01 5.48
N GLY A 167 -15.42 25.40 4.33
CA GLY A 167 -16.71 25.49 3.65
C GLY A 167 -16.72 26.38 2.40
N ASP A 168 -15.56 26.72 1.84
CA ASP A 168 -15.42 27.40 0.56
C ASP A 168 -14.63 26.51 -0.44
N PRO A 169 -15.24 25.46 -1.01
CA PRO A 169 -14.54 24.53 -1.91
C PRO A 169 -14.00 25.22 -3.19
N ASP A 170 -14.54 26.38 -3.57
CA ASP A 170 -14.04 27.16 -4.69
C ASP A 170 -12.70 27.89 -4.40
N ALA A 171 -12.30 27.98 -3.13
CA ALA A 171 -10.99 28.47 -2.74
C ALA A 171 -9.84 27.51 -3.12
N LEU A 172 -10.12 26.22 -3.33
CA LEU A 172 -9.13 25.26 -3.75
C LEU A 172 -8.55 25.63 -5.12
N ASN A 173 -7.24 25.86 -5.19
CA ASN A 173 -6.60 26.38 -6.42
C ASN A 173 -6.37 25.26 -7.46
N VAL A 174 -7.46 24.70 -7.92
CA VAL A 174 -7.57 23.72 -9.02
C VAL A 174 -8.48 24.33 -10.07
N LYS A 175 -8.00 24.49 -11.30
CA LYS A 175 -8.74 25.19 -12.35
C LYS A 175 -8.60 24.54 -13.71
N ALA A 176 -9.73 24.17 -14.31
CA ALA A 176 -9.82 23.76 -15.69
C ALA A 176 -9.84 24.96 -16.63
N SER A 177 -9.24 24.81 -17.81
CA SER A 177 -9.40 25.78 -18.90
C SER A 177 -10.84 25.79 -19.44
N ASP A 178 -11.25 26.89 -20.08
CA ASP A 178 -12.61 27.06 -20.62
C ASP A 178 -12.98 25.95 -21.62
N ASP A 179 -12.01 25.50 -22.43
CA ASP A 179 -12.17 24.42 -23.40
C ASP A 179 -12.06 23.01 -22.78
N GLY A 180 -11.79 22.90 -21.48
CA GLY A 180 -11.67 21.64 -20.73
C GLY A 180 -10.46 20.79 -21.07
N LYS A 181 -9.45 21.34 -21.77
CA LYS A 181 -8.27 20.60 -22.22
C LYS A 181 -7.08 20.63 -21.26
N THR A 182 -7.09 21.56 -20.32
CA THR A 182 -5.98 21.76 -19.39
C THR A 182 -6.50 21.88 -17.97
N LEU A 183 -5.84 21.23 -17.02
CA LEU A 183 -6.05 21.41 -15.59
C LEU A 183 -4.79 22.02 -14.99
N THR A 184 -4.95 23.14 -14.28
CA THR A 184 -3.86 23.77 -13.53
C THR A 184 -4.13 23.59 -12.04
N ILE A 185 -3.12 23.15 -11.29
CA ILE A 185 -3.15 22.96 -9.84
C ILE A 185 -2.00 23.76 -9.25
N VAL A 186 -2.29 24.58 -8.25
CA VAL A 186 -1.28 25.38 -7.55
C VAL A 186 -1.12 24.83 -6.14
N LEU A 187 0.12 24.56 -5.75
CA LEU A 187 0.49 24.03 -4.44
C LEU A 187 0.86 25.17 -3.48
N SER A 188 0.66 24.98 -2.19
CA SER A 188 1.07 25.90 -1.12
C SER A 188 2.54 25.77 -0.76
N TYR A 189 3.16 24.63 -1.10
CA TYR A 189 4.59 24.35 -0.95
C TYR A 189 5.02 23.35 -2.04
N PRO A 190 6.32 23.32 -2.41
CA PRO A 190 6.83 22.35 -3.38
C PRO A 190 6.66 20.90 -2.87
N CYS A 191 6.09 20.04 -3.72
CA CYS A 191 5.80 18.65 -3.36
C CYS A 191 6.39 17.71 -4.41
N SER A 192 7.54 17.11 -4.13
CA SER A 192 8.30 16.26 -5.05
C SER A 192 7.61 14.93 -5.41
N TYR A 193 6.54 14.57 -4.70
CA TYR A 193 5.75 13.35 -4.92
C TYR A 193 4.34 13.64 -5.46
N PHE A 194 4.06 14.87 -5.89
CA PHE A 194 2.73 15.24 -6.37
C PHE A 194 2.30 14.47 -7.62
N ASP A 195 3.23 14.10 -8.49
CA ASP A 195 2.97 13.22 -9.63
C ASP A 195 2.47 11.84 -9.20
N LYS A 196 3.06 11.27 -8.14
CA LYS A 196 2.61 9.99 -7.55
C LYS A 196 1.24 10.14 -6.90
N MET A 197 0.99 11.27 -6.24
CA MET A 197 -0.33 11.60 -5.70
C MET A 197 -1.39 11.72 -6.80
N ALA A 198 -1.05 12.35 -7.94
CA ALA A 198 -1.94 12.46 -9.08
C ALA A 198 -2.26 11.11 -9.77
N ALA A 199 -1.53 10.04 -9.40
CA ALA A 199 -1.79 8.65 -9.81
C ALA A 199 -2.54 7.82 -8.76
N PHE A 200 -2.87 8.41 -7.60
CA PHE A 200 -3.52 7.69 -6.50
C PHE A 200 -5.01 7.45 -6.78
N ALA A 201 -5.54 6.31 -6.34
CA ALA A 201 -6.92 5.90 -6.62
C ALA A 201 -7.97 6.96 -6.25
N SER A 202 -7.81 7.62 -5.09
CA SER A 202 -8.75 8.63 -4.60
C SER A 202 -8.72 9.94 -5.42
N MET A 203 -7.68 10.16 -6.24
CA MET A 203 -7.58 11.28 -7.19
C MET A 203 -8.30 11.01 -8.52
N SER A 204 -9.04 9.91 -8.63
CA SER A 204 -9.87 9.62 -9.80
C SER A 204 -11.07 10.58 -9.88
N PRO A 205 -11.48 10.96 -11.09
CA PRO A 205 -12.61 11.86 -11.27
C PRO A 205 -13.94 11.15 -11.05
N VAL A 206 -14.97 11.89 -10.65
CA VAL A 206 -16.36 11.42 -10.61
C VAL A 206 -17.23 12.30 -11.52
N GLN A 207 -18.23 11.70 -12.18
CA GLN A 207 -19.12 12.43 -13.08
C GLN A 207 -20.12 13.28 -12.27
N GLN A 208 -20.01 14.61 -12.37
CA GLN A 208 -20.87 15.54 -11.63
C GLN A 208 -22.35 15.25 -11.82
N ALA A 209 -22.81 15.07 -13.06
CA ALA A 209 -24.22 14.82 -13.36
C ALA A 209 -24.78 13.57 -12.68
N THR A 210 -23.97 12.51 -12.59
CA THR A 210 -24.35 11.25 -11.94
C THR A 210 -24.41 11.41 -10.42
N VAL A 211 -23.41 12.07 -9.83
CA VAL A 211 -23.38 12.34 -8.38
C VAL A 211 -24.56 13.21 -7.96
N GLU A 212 -24.83 14.31 -8.68
CA GLU A 212 -25.91 15.24 -8.35
C GLU A 212 -27.31 14.62 -8.56
N ALA A 213 -27.46 13.73 -9.55
CA ALA A 213 -28.74 13.07 -9.82
C ALA A 213 -29.10 12.00 -8.77
N ASN A 214 -28.10 11.32 -8.20
CA ASN A 214 -28.31 10.14 -7.35
C ASN A 214 -27.88 10.33 -5.89
N GLY A 215 -27.19 11.43 -5.54
CA GLY A 215 -26.61 11.62 -4.21
C GLY A 215 -25.71 10.43 -3.83
N ASP A 216 -25.71 10.01 -2.56
CA ASP A 216 -24.86 8.92 -2.07
C ASP A 216 -25.15 7.55 -2.75
N ALA A 217 -26.29 7.41 -3.42
CA ALA A 217 -26.65 6.18 -4.11
C ALA A 217 -25.97 6.00 -5.48
N TRP A 218 -25.24 6.99 -6.00
CA TRP A 218 -24.63 6.94 -7.32
C TRP A 218 -23.65 5.77 -7.49
N CYS A 219 -22.95 5.36 -6.40
CA CYS A 219 -21.92 4.31 -6.39
C CYS A 219 -22.34 3.04 -5.62
N THR A 220 -23.65 2.75 -5.50
CA THR A 220 -24.16 1.59 -4.74
C THR A 220 -24.77 0.50 -5.62
N SER A 221 -24.94 0.73 -6.92
CA SER A 221 -25.46 -0.26 -7.87
C SER A 221 -24.86 -0.07 -9.26
N ALA A 222 -24.83 -1.15 -10.05
CA ALA A 222 -24.35 -1.11 -11.43
C ALA A 222 -25.18 -0.17 -12.33
N GLU A 223 -26.47 0.07 -12.02
CA GLU A 223 -27.38 0.87 -12.84
C GLU A 223 -27.05 2.37 -12.80
N THR A 224 -26.52 2.85 -11.67
CA THR A 224 -26.18 4.26 -11.47
C THR A 224 -24.68 4.54 -11.59
N PHE A 225 -23.86 3.49 -11.72
CA PHE A 225 -22.41 3.62 -11.67
C PHE A 225 -21.83 4.08 -13.01
N VAL A 226 -21.19 5.25 -13.03
CA VAL A 226 -20.46 5.79 -14.19
C VAL A 226 -18.99 5.97 -13.82
N SER A 227 -18.11 5.42 -14.64
CA SER A 227 -16.66 5.44 -14.43
C SER A 227 -15.91 5.75 -15.73
N ASN A 228 -14.58 5.90 -15.68
CA ASN A 228 -13.78 6.30 -16.84
C ASN A 228 -12.61 5.34 -17.15
N GLY A 229 -12.52 4.22 -16.42
CA GLY A 229 -11.42 3.26 -16.58
C GLY A 229 -11.62 2.25 -17.71
N PRO A 230 -10.65 1.34 -17.89
CA PRO A 230 -10.68 0.31 -18.95
C PRO A 230 -11.79 -0.73 -18.78
N TYR A 231 -12.28 -0.91 -17.57
CA TYR A 231 -13.44 -1.73 -17.25
C TYR A 231 -14.52 -0.89 -16.56
N MET A 232 -15.76 -1.35 -16.62
CA MET A 232 -16.92 -0.72 -15.98
C MET A 232 -17.76 -1.79 -15.27
N ILE A 233 -18.45 -1.40 -14.19
CA ILE A 233 -19.35 -2.30 -13.47
C ILE A 233 -20.59 -2.59 -14.31
N THR A 234 -20.89 -3.86 -14.54
CA THR A 234 -22.10 -4.31 -15.26
C THR A 234 -23.04 -5.14 -14.39
N GLU A 235 -22.54 -5.70 -13.29
CA GLU A 235 -23.34 -6.38 -12.28
C GLU A 235 -22.72 -6.13 -10.91
N TRP A 236 -23.55 -5.89 -9.91
CA TRP A 236 -23.13 -5.82 -8.52
C TRP A 236 -24.18 -6.48 -7.63
N THR A 237 -23.85 -7.64 -7.12
CA THR A 237 -24.63 -8.35 -6.09
C THR A 237 -23.85 -8.26 -4.78
N PRO A 238 -24.30 -7.42 -3.84
CA PRO A 238 -23.58 -7.21 -2.58
C PRO A 238 -23.30 -8.52 -1.83
N SER A 239 -22.10 -8.66 -1.27
CA SER A 239 -21.59 -9.84 -0.57
C SER A 239 -21.57 -11.15 -1.40
N GLU A 240 -21.72 -11.04 -2.72
CA GLU A 240 -21.59 -12.18 -3.64
C GLU A 240 -20.52 -11.89 -4.69
N ARG A 241 -20.76 -10.92 -5.59
CA ARG A 241 -19.81 -10.58 -6.66
C ARG A 241 -20.03 -9.20 -7.27
N ILE A 242 -18.98 -8.70 -7.90
CA ILE A 242 -19.03 -7.61 -8.88
C ILE A 242 -18.53 -8.17 -10.21
N VAL A 243 -19.24 -7.88 -11.32
CA VAL A 243 -18.78 -8.18 -12.67
C VAL A 243 -18.36 -6.88 -13.34
N LEU A 244 -17.11 -6.85 -13.76
CA LEU A 244 -16.50 -5.76 -14.52
C LEU A 244 -16.46 -6.21 -15.98
N SER A 245 -17.05 -5.44 -16.90
CA SER A 245 -16.95 -5.67 -18.34
C SER A 245 -16.06 -4.64 -18.98
N LYS A 246 -15.40 -5.02 -20.08
CA LYS A 246 -14.55 -4.10 -20.85
C LYS A 246 -15.34 -2.86 -21.26
N ASN A 247 -14.81 -1.67 -20.98
CA ASN A 247 -15.43 -0.39 -21.31
C ASN A 247 -15.21 -0.06 -22.79
N PRO A 248 -16.26 -0.06 -23.64
CA PRO A 248 -16.12 0.22 -25.07
C PRO A 248 -15.79 1.68 -25.38
N ASN A 249 -16.00 2.58 -24.42
CA ASN A 249 -15.76 4.02 -24.54
C ASN A 249 -14.40 4.45 -23.97
N TYR A 250 -13.60 3.51 -23.45
CA TYR A 250 -12.35 3.83 -22.77
C TYR A 250 -11.34 4.48 -23.71
N VAL A 251 -10.86 5.64 -23.30
CA VAL A 251 -9.69 6.36 -23.81
C VAL A 251 -8.86 6.76 -22.60
N GLY A 252 -7.59 6.36 -22.55
CA GLY A 252 -6.73 6.64 -21.41
C GLY A 252 -5.29 6.19 -21.59
N GLY A 253 -4.56 6.07 -20.49
CA GLY A 253 -3.14 5.73 -20.48
C GLY A 253 -2.83 4.25 -20.70
N TRP A 254 -3.79 3.35 -20.38
CA TRP A 254 -3.59 1.93 -20.61
C TRP A 254 -3.67 1.57 -22.09
N ASP A 255 -2.74 0.75 -22.55
CA ASP A 255 -2.72 0.27 -23.94
C ASP A 255 -3.94 -0.63 -24.23
N SER A 256 -4.96 -0.07 -24.89
CA SER A 256 -6.21 -0.77 -25.21
C SER A 256 -6.01 -2.05 -26.01
N SER A 257 -4.89 -2.19 -26.75
CA SER A 257 -4.58 -3.41 -27.50
C SER A 257 -4.19 -4.59 -26.61
N LYS A 258 -3.77 -4.33 -25.38
CA LYS A 258 -3.41 -5.32 -24.36
C LYS A 258 -4.58 -5.67 -23.43
N ILE A 259 -5.67 -4.91 -23.45
CA ILE A 259 -6.89 -5.18 -22.69
C ILE A 259 -7.71 -6.21 -23.46
N VAL A 260 -7.42 -7.49 -23.22
CA VAL A 260 -7.94 -8.59 -24.05
C VAL A 260 -9.13 -9.32 -23.42
N SER A 261 -9.23 -9.36 -22.09
CA SER A 261 -10.35 -10.04 -21.41
C SER A 261 -11.63 -9.23 -21.49
N ASP A 262 -12.74 -9.90 -21.82
CA ASP A 262 -14.05 -9.27 -21.95
C ASP A 262 -14.66 -8.91 -20.58
N SER A 263 -14.30 -9.68 -19.53
CA SER A 263 -14.79 -9.45 -18.18
C SER A 263 -13.81 -9.88 -17.07
N ILE A 264 -13.98 -9.29 -15.88
CA ILE A 264 -13.33 -9.69 -14.63
C ILE A 264 -14.44 -9.85 -13.59
N THR A 265 -14.52 -11.02 -12.96
CA THR A 265 -15.46 -11.25 -11.86
C THR A 265 -14.72 -11.17 -10.54
N LEU A 266 -15.20 -10.33 -9.63
CA LEU A 266 -14.68 -10.17 -8.28
C LEU A 266 -15.60 -10.91 -7.32
N LEU A 267 -15.13 -11.98 -6.67
CA LEU A 267 -15.87 -12.65 -5.60
C LEU A 267 -15.69 -11.86 -4.30
N LEU A 268 -16.80 -11.52 -3.65
CA LEU A 268 -16.84 -10.71 -2.42
C LEU A 268 -16.94 -11.63 -1.19
N LEU A 269 -15.94 -12.52 -1.02
CA LEU A 269 -15.89 -13.50 0.05
C LEU A 269 -15.09 -12.97 1.24
N GLU A 270 -15.67 -12.94 2.43
CA GLU A 270 -15.01 -12.57 3.68
C GLU A 270 -14.30 -13.75 4.35
N ASP A 271 -14.84 -14.96 4.19
CA ASP A 271 -14.29 -16.17 4.78
C ASP A 271 -13.14 -16.72 3.94
N SER A 272 -11.95 -16.80 4.51
CA SER A 272 -10.76 -17.28 3.82
C SER A 272 -10.86 -18.76 3.42
N SER A 273 -11.61 -19.58 4.17
CA SER A 273 -11.84 -20.98 3.80
C SER A 273 -12.75 -21.10 2.58
N ALA A 274 -13.75 -20.19 2.44
CA ALA A 274 -14.58 -20.11 1.25
C ALA A 274 -13.75 -19.64 0.03
N ALA A 275 -12.89 -18.63 0.20
CA ALA A 275 -11.96 -18.18 -0.84
C ALA A 275 -11.01 -19.31 -1.29
N PHE A 276 -10.45 -20.05 -0.33
CA PHE A 276 -9.59 -21.20 -0.61
C PHE A 276 -10.33 -22.35 -1.32
N ALA A 277 -11.61 -22.59 -0.96
CA ALA A 277 -12.44 -23.56 -1.65
C ALA A 277 -12.73 -23.14 -3.10
N ALA A 278 -13.03 -21.84 -3.36
CA ALA A 278 -13.21 -21.29 -4.69
C ALA A 278 -11.95 -21.46 -5.56
N TYR A 279 -10.76 -21.23 -4.98
CA TYR A 279 -9.48 -21.46 -5.67
C TYR A 279 -9.28 -22.95 -6.01
N ASN A 280 -9.44 -23.84 -5.03
CA ASN A 280 -9.25 -25.27 -5.22
C ASN A 280 -10.26 -25.91 -6.20
N SER A 281 -11.45 -25.34 -6.33
CA SER A 281 -12.45 -25.78 -7.32
C SER A 281 -12.18 -25.26 -8.73
N GLY A 282 -11.30 -24.28 -8.88
CA GLY A 282 -11.03 -23.56 -10.14
C GLY A 282 -12.09 -22.48 -10.46
N GLU A 283 -12.95 -22.12 -9.53
CA GLU A 283 -13.88 -20.99 -9.66
C GLU A 283 -13.11 -19.65 -9.66
N ALA A 284 -12.14 -19.50 -8.76
CA ALA A 284 -11.22 -18.36 -8.72
C ALA A 284 -9.83 -18.77 -9.19
N VAL A 285 -9.19 -17.94 -9.99
CA VAL A 285 -7.80 -18.14 -10.45
C VAL A 285 -6.77 -17.35 -9.64
N LEU A 286 -7.24 -16.46 -8.76
CA LEU A 286 -6.44 -15.74 -7.77
C LEU A 286 -7.30 -15.52 -6.53
N ILE A 287 -6.71 -15.76 -5.35
CA ILE A 287 -7.29 -15.38 -4.08
C ILE A 287 -6.23 -14.70 -3.20
N LYS A 288 -6.59 -13.61 -2.54
CA LYS A 288 -5.74 -12.92 -1.55
C LYS A 288 -5.92 -13.50 -0.14
N ASP A 289 -7.15 -13.82 0.22
CA ASP A 289 -7.46 -14.28 1.58
C ASP A 289 -7.19 -15.79 1.71
N VAL A 290 -5.90 -16.12 1.92
CA VAL A 290 -5.43 -17.49 2.14
C VAL A 290 -5.52 -17.83 3.63
N PRO A 291 -6.17 -18.97 4.01
CA PRO A 291 -6.21 -19.37 5.41
C PRO A 291 -4.80 -19.56 5.99
N THR A 292 -4.54 -18.95 7.14
CA THR A 292 -3.19 -18.95 7.74
C THR A 292 -2.70 -20.34 8.17
N ASP A 293 -3.62 -21.26 8.49
CA ASP A 293 -3.31 -22.65 8.82
C ASP A 293 -2.92 -23.50 7.60
N GLU A 294 -3.28 -23.08 6.39
CA GLU A 294 -2.88 -23.73 5.14
C GLU A 294 -1.49 -23.29 4.67
N ILE A 295 -1.01 -22.10 5.03
CA ILE A 295 0.26 -21.54 4.56
C ILE A 295 1.46 -22.49 4.71
N PRO A 296 1.63 -23.23 5.84
CA PRO A 296 2.76 -24.14 5.98
C PRO A 296 2.78 -25.30 4.97
N SER A 297 1.63 -25.63 4.36
CA SER A 297 1.49 -26.70 3.38
C SER A 297 1.66 -26.23 1.94
N LEU A 298 1.60 -24.92 1.69
CA LEU A 298 1.64 -24.33 0.36
C LEU A 298 3.06 -24.28 -0.22
N THR A 299 3.19 -24.65 -1.47
CA THR A 299 4.46 -24.54 -2.20
C THR A 299 4.57 -23.15 -2.82
N LYS A 300 5.68 -22.47 -2.53
CA LYS A 300 5.94 -21.12 -3.08
C LYS A 300 6.09 -21.17 -4.60
N ALA A 301 5.67 -20.09 -5.27
CA ALA A 301 5.76 -19.95 -6.71
C ALA A 301 7.20 -20.06 -7.24
N GLU A 302 8.19 -19.59 -6.47
CA GLU A 302 9.62 -19.71 -6.81
C GLU A 302 10.13 -21.16 -6.84
N ASP A 303 9.43 -22.07 -6.17
CA ASP A 303 9.70 -23.52 -6.13
C ASP A 303 8.74 -24.31 -7.04
N GLY A 304 7.99 -23.63 -7.89
CA GLY A 304 7.07 -24.23 -8.88
C GLY A 304 5.65 -24.45 -8.38
N GLY A 305 5.29 -23.87 -7.22
CA GLY A 305 3.92 -23.81 -6.72
C GLY A 305 3.17 -22.55 -7.20
N ASP A 306 2.06 -22.27 -6.55
CA ASP A 306 1.14 -21.18 -6.85
C ASP A 306 0.95 -20.18 -5.70
N PHE A 307 1.71 -20.33 -4.61
CA PHE A 307 1.71 -19.43 -3.47
C PHE A 307 2.80 -18.36 -3.63
N TYR A 308 2.35 -17.11 -3.69
CA TYR A 308 3.20 -15.94 -3.87
C TYR A 308 3.32 -15.16 -2.56
N VAL A 309 4.48 -14.54 -2.35
CA VAL A 309 4.74 -13.58 -1.27
C VAL A 309 5.57 -12.44 -1.85
N ASP A 310 5.03 -11.22 -1.82
CA ASP A 310 5.70 -10.01 -2.29
C ASP A 310 5.75 -8.95 -1.20
N THR A 311 6.84 -8.19 -1.14
CA THR A 311 6.99 -7.08 -0.20
C THR A 311 6.13 -5.91 -0.64
N ILE A 312 5.36 -5.34 0.30
CA ILE A 312 4.67 -4.07 0.14
C ILE A 312 5.26 -3.01 1.07
N LEU A 313 5.12 -1.75 0.69
CA LEU A 313 5.65 -0.62 1.47
C LEU A 313 4.70 -0.34 2.64
N GLY A 314 4.97 -0.94 3.78
CA GLY A 314 4.13 -0.76 4.93
C GLY A 314 4.67 -1.42 6.19
N THR A 315 4.18 -0.94 7.33
CA THR A 315 4.61 -1.40 8.65
C THR A 315 3.42 -1.71 9.53
N TYR A 316 3.41 -2.92 10.07
CA TYR A 316 2.57 -3.31 11.18
C TYR A 316 3.20 -2.76 12.46
N TYR A 317 2.46 -1.96 13.19
CA TYR A 317 2.90 -1.41 14.48
C TYR A 317 1.81 -1.53 15.53
N VAL A 318 2.21 -1.47 16.79
CA VAL A 318 1.32 -1.37 17.93
C VAL A 318 1.17 0.10 18.29
N SER A 319 -0.08 0.58 18.34
CA SER A 319 -0.43 1.93 18.74
C SER A 319 -0.78 1.95 20.22
N MET A 320 -0.13 2.83 20.97
CA MET A 320 -0.46 3.13 22.37
C MET A 320 -1.24 4.43 22.42
N ASN A 321 -2.31 4.51 23.18
CA ASN A 321 -3.00 5.77 23.40
C ASN A 321 -2.22 6.63 24.40
N LEU A 322 -1.43 7.57 23.89
CA LEU A 322 -0.51 8.40 24.67
C LEU A 322 -1.23 9.43 25.57
N GLN A 323 -2.56 9.52 25.50
CA GLN A 323 -3.35 10.28 26.47
C GLN A 323 -3.64 9.49 27.76
N ARG A 324 -3.34 8.17 27.77
CA ARG A 324 -3.50 7.35 28.98
C ARG A 324 -2.27 7.48 29.88
N ASP A 325 -2.49 7.58 31.19
CA ASP A 325 -1.42 7.70 32.19
C ASP A 325 -0.38 6.58 32.08
N ALA A 326 -0.83 5.37 31.74
CA ALA A 326 0.02 4.19 31.54
C ALA A 326 1.16 4.43 30.53
N PHE A 327 0.97 5.30 29.53
CA PHE A 327 1.91 5.49 28.42
C PHE A 327 2.58 6.88 28.39
N GLN A 328 2.39 7.71 29.40
CA GLN A 328 3.04 9.04 29.46
C GLN A 328 4.57 8.95 29.57
N ASN A 329 5.09 7.93 30.22
CA ASN A 329 6.53 7.75 30.40
C ASN A 329 7.15 7.01 29.22
N ALA A 330 8.02 7.69 28.45
CA ALA A 330 8.72 7.11 27.30
C ALA A 330 9.54 5.84 27.65
N LYS A 331 10.09 5.74 28.87
CA LYS A 331 10.81 4.53 29.31
C LYS A 331 9.90 3.31 29.37
N VAL A 332 8.65 3.47 29.75
CA VAL A 332 7.65 2.39 29.73
C VAL A 332 7.35 1.97 28.30
N ARG A 333 7.09 2.93 27.41
CA ARG A 333 6.85 2.64 26.00
C ARG A 333 8.01 1.89 25.35
N LYS A 334 9.24 2.33 25.62
CA LYS A 334 10.46 1.68 25.14
C LYS A 334 10.64 0.28 25.73
N ALA A 335 10.31 0.08 27.02
CA ALA A 335 10.36 -1.23 27.65
C ALA A 335 9.38 -2.22 26.98
N LEU A 336 8.14 -1.78 26.70
CA LEU A 336 7.16 -2.60 25.99
C LEU A 336 7.62 -2.96 24.58
N ALA A 337 8.25 -2.02 23.87
CA ALA A 337 8.79 -2.24 22.54
C ALA A 337 9.95 -3.23 22.53
N LEU A 338 10.89 -3.11 23.47
CA LEU A 338 12.06 -3.99 23.59
C LEU A 338 11.71 -5.42 24.00
N ALA A 339 10.57 -5.62 24.68
CA ALA A 339 10.10 -6.94 25.09
C ALA A 339 9.52 -7.80 23.94
N ILE A 340 9.48 -7.30 22.71
CA ILE A 340 8.95 -8.03 21.55
C ILE A 340 10.11 -8.69 20.79
N ASP A 341 10.12 -10.02 20.75
CA ASP A 341 10.98 -10.79 19.83
C ASP A 341 10.39 -10.75 18.42
N ARG A 342 10.89 -9.83 17.61
CA ARG A 342 10.36 -9.58 16.25
C ARG A 342 10.69 -10.70 15.29
N ASP A 343 11.81 -11.39 15.49
CA ASP A 343 12.16 -12.55 14.68
C ASP A 343 11.23 -13.73 14.98
N TYR A 344 10.87 -13.94 16.25
CA TYR A 344 9.86 -14.92 16.62
C TYR A 344 8.47 -14.56 16.06
N VAL A 345 8.09 -13.30 16.15
CA VAL A 345 6.82 -12.83 15.57
C VAL A 345 6.79 -13.07 14.06
N ALA A 346 7.81 -12.64 13.32
CA ALA A 346 7.86 -12.78 11.87
C ALA A 346 7.90 -14.24 11.42
N ASN A 347 8.76 -15.07 12.05
CA ASN A 347 9.01 -16.44 11.57
C ASN A 347 8.03 -17.47 12.13
N THR A 348 7.51 -17.26 13.35
CA THR A 348 6.65 -18.25 14.03
C THR A 348 5.19 -17.83 14.00
N ILE A 349 4.86 -16.62 14.43
CA ILE A 349 3.46 -16.16 14.49
C ILE A 349 2.97 -15.86 13.07
N MET A 350 3.74 -15.07 12.30
CA MET A 350 3.41 -14.67 10.93
C MET A 350 3.96 -15.64 9.87
N GLN A 351 4.50 -16.80 10.30
CA GLN A 351 4.89 -17.94 9.46
C GLN A 351 5.81 -17.57 8.28
N GLY A 352 6.66 -16.53 8.42
CA GLY A 352 7.58 -16.07 7.39
C GLY A 352 6.90 -15.34 6.22
N THR A 353 5.64 -14.95 6.38
CA THR A 353 4.95 -14.08 5.41
C THR A 353 5.30 -12.60 5.59
N TYR A 354 5.67 -12.16 6.80
CA TYR A 354 6.11 -10.80 7.11
C TYR A 354 7.58 -10.79 7.55
N SER A 355 8.19 -9.62 7.61
CA SER A 355 9.58 -9.45 8.04
C SER A 355 9.66 -8.64 9.33
N ALA A 356 10.65 -8.92 10.21
CA ALA A 356 10.85 -8.22 11.47
C ALA A 356 11.10 -6.71 11.25
N ALA A 357 10.39 -5.84 11.99
CA ALA A 357 10.54 -4.39 11.85
C ALA A 357 11.28 -3.77 13.03
N SER A 358 12.37 -3.07 12.74
CA SER A 358 13.18 -2.31 13.72
C SER A 358 12.92 -0.81 13.68
N ASN A 359 12.37 -0.30 12.58
CA ASN A 359 12.10 1.10 12.26
C ASN A 359 10.63 1.26 11.90
N LEU A 360 10.11 2.48 11.92
CA LEU A 360 8.77 2.77 11.42
C LEU A 360 8.77 2.73 9.88
N VAL A 361 9.70 3.46 9.26
CA VAL A 361 9.84 3.48 7.79
C VAL A 361 10.62 2.24 7.37
N GLY A 362 9.99 1.37 6.56
CA GLY A 362 10.52 0.08 6.15
C GLY A 362 11.43 0.11 4.92
N PRO A 363 11.99 -1.06 4.54
CA PRO A 363 12.80 -1.19 3.33
C PRO A 363 12.02 -0.87 2.04
N GLY A 364 12.75 -0.36 1.03
CA GLY A 364 12.20 -0.08 -0.31
C GLY A 364 11.64 1.33 -0.49
N ILE A 365 11.58 2.12 0.59
CA ILE A 365 11.14 3.51 0.55
C ILE A 365 12.32 4.40 0.14
N VAL A 366 12.09 5.32 -0.81
CA VAL A 366 13.14 6.17 -1.39
C VAL A 366 13.75 7.13 -0.39
N ASP A 367 14.97 7.58 -0.69
CA ASP A 367 15.72 8.62 0.01
C ASP A 367 16.44 9.50 -1.01
N ALA A 368 17.08 10.56 -0.58
CA ALA A 368 17.96 11.39 -1.40
C ALA A 368 19.07 10.54 -2.07
N GLN A 369 19.55 9.51 -1.38
CA GLN A 369 20.52 8.54 -1.90
C GLN A 369 20.15 7.13 -1.41
N GLY A 370 19.72 6.26 -2.32
CA GLY A 370 19.35 4.88 -1.98
C GLY A 370 17.99 4.78 -1.29
N TYR A 371 17.94 4.09 -0.16
CA TYR A 371 16.71 3.85 0.58
C TYR A 371 16.76 4.46 1.98
N PHE A 372 15.64 5.00 2.41
CA PHE A 372 15.47 5.68 3.69
C PHE A 372 15.85 4.78 4.88
N TYR A 373 15.37 3.54 4.86
CA TYR A 373 15.70 2.55 5.90
C TYR A 373 17.20 2.35 6.11
N ASP A 374 17.98 2.32 5.03
CA ASP A 374 19.42 2.06 5.07
C ASP A 374 20.21 3.24 5.67
N ASN A 375 19.64 4.45 5.62
CA ASN A 375 20.26 5.69 6.09
C ASN A 375 19.72 6.15 7.47
N ALA A 376 18.55 5.63 7.88
CA ALA A 376 17.91 5.99 9.16
C ALA A 376 18.82 5.70 10.37
N ASN A 377 18.77 6.55 11.40
CA ASN A 377 19.56 6.41 12.62
C ASN A 377 21.07 6.15 12.35
N GLY A 378 21.62 6.82 11.32
CA GLY A 378 23.02 6.62 10.91
C GLY A 378 23.31 5.21 10.40
N GLY A 379 22.36 4.52 9.81
CA GLY A 379 22.46 3.17 9.26
C GLY A 379 22.36 2.06 10.32
N SER A 380 21.80 2.36 11.49
CA SER A 380 21.59 1.39 12.57
C SER A 380 20.10 1.22 12.87
N PRO A 381 19.62 0.01 13.18
CA PRO A 381 18.22 -0.17 13.59
C PRO A 381 17.94 0.56 14.92
N TYR A 382 16.74 1.15 15.07
CA TYR A 382 16.33 1.75 16.35
C TYR A 382 16.11 0.68 17.43
N ILE A 383 15.71 -0.52 17.04
CA ILE A 383 15.54 -1.67 17.93
C ILE A 383 16.47 -2.79 17.44
N ALA A 384 17.46 -3.13 18.26
CA ALA A 384 18.41 -4.18 17.94
C ALA A 384 17.74 -5.58 17.89
N ALA A 385 18.33 -6.50 17.13
CA ALA A 385 17.81 -7.86 17.00
C ALA A 385 18.11 -8.77 18.22
N ASP A 386 19.00 -8.36 19.12
CA ASP A 386 19.36 -9.15 20.32
C ASP A 386 18.24 -9.09 21.37
N TYR A 387 17.31 -10.03 21.28
CA TYR A 387 16.13 -10.10 22.16
C TYR A 387 16.49 -10.25 23.65
N GLU A 388 17.52 -11.04 23.98
CA GLU A 388 17.92 -11.23 25.39
C GLU A 388 18.45 -9.91 26.00
N ALA A 389 19.28 -9.19 25.26
CA ALA A 389 19.75 -7.87 25.66
C ALA A 389 18.60 -6.84 25.75
N ASN A 390 17.67 -6.85 24.78
CA ASN A 390 16.50 -6.01 24.77
C ASN A 390 15.59 -6.26 25.98
N MET A 391 15.33 -7.52 26.33
CA MET A 391 14.50 -7.88 27.47
C MET A 391 15.17 -7.45 28.81
N ALA A 392 16.49 -7.57 28.91
CA ALA A 392 17.24 -7.07 30.08
C ALA A 392 17.13 -5.55 30.23
N GLU A 393 17.26 -4.80 29.13
CA GLU A 393 17.11 -3.35 29.15
C GLU A 393 15.64 -2.93 29.41
N ALA A 394 14.67 -3.67 28.88
CA ALA A 394 13.24 -3.45 29.15
C ALA A 394 12.93 -3.50 30.65
N LYS A 395 13.43 -4.52 31.37
CA LYS A 395 13.28 -4.67 32.82
C LYS A 395 13.90 -3.49 33.58
N LYS A 396 15.10 -3.05 33.18
CA LYS A 396 15.78 -1.92 33.76
C LYS A 396 15.02 -0.60 33.52
N LEU A 397 14.50 -0.37 32.32
CA LEU A 397 13.70 0.82 31.99
C LEU A 397 12.40 0.87 32.82
N LEU A 398 11.74 -0.26 33.06
CA LEU A 398 10.56 -0.33 33.93
C LEU A 398 10.91 -0.03 35.40
N GLU A 399 12.04 -0.55 35.90
CA GLU A 399 12.53 -0.21 37.24
C GLU A 399 12.81 1.29 37.37
N GLU A 400 13.50 1.88 36.37
CA GLU A 400 13.78 3.32 36.31
C GLU A 400 12.51 4.18 36.18
N ALA A 401 11.44 3.63 35.59
CA ALA A 401 10.13 4.25 35.48
C ALA A 401 9.29 4.13 36.79
N GLY A 402 9.79 3.39 37.79
CA GLY A 402 9.14 3.20 39.07
C GLY A 402 8.26 1.94 39.16
N TYR A 403 8.41 1.01 38.23
CA TYR A 403 7.62 -0.23 38.16
C TYR A 403 8.53 -1.48 38.17
N PRO A 404 9.34 -1.71 39.21
CA PRO A 404 10.24 -2.86 39.27
C PRO A 404 9.41 -4.16 39.16
N ASN A 405 9.76 -5.03 38.21
CA ASN A 405 9.00 -6.24 37.87
C ASN A 405 7.50 -5.99 37.60
N GLY A 406 7.13 -4.84 37.08
CA GLY A 406 5.75 -4.45 36.80
C GLY A 406 4.92 -4.07 38.03
N GLU A 407 5.52 -4.06 39.23
CA GLU A 407 4.78 -3.76 40.48
C GLU A 407 4.14 -2.35 40.43
N GLY A 408 2.82 -2.30 40.62
CA GLY A 408 2.03 -1.06 40.60
C GLY A 408 1.68 -0.55 39.19
N TYR A 409 2.10 -1.22 38.11
CA TYR A 409 1.65 -0.85 36.78
C TYR A 409 0.17 -1.25 36.59
N PRO A 410 -0.66 -0.42 35.95
CA PRO A 410 -2.07 -0.75 35.75
C PRO A 410 -2.25 -1.92 34.78
N THR A 411 -3.37 -2.63 34.89
CA THR A 411 -3.81 -3.53 33.83
C THR A 411 -4.15 -2.71 32.59
N ILE A 412 -3.65 -3.13 31.42
CA ILE A 412 -3.91 -2.49 30.15
C ILE A 412 -4.70 -3.43 29.22
N GLU A 413 -5.50 -2.86 28.31
CA GLU A 413 -6.28 -3.60 27.33
C GLU A 413 -5.66 -3.47 25.93
N TYR A 414 -5.45 -4.60 25.27
CA TYR A 414 -5.05 -4.66 23.85
C TYR A 414 -6.28 -4.91 22.99
N SER A 415 -6.63 -3.93 22.17
CA SER A 415 -7.73 -4.04 21.21
C SER A 415 -7.23 -4.49 19.83
N THR A 416 -7.91 -5.48 19.25
CA THR A 416 -7.58 -6.04 17.94
C THR A 416 -8.82 -6.51 17.21
N ASN A 417 -8.76 -6.59 15.87
CA ASN A 417 -9.77 -7.30 15.11
C ASN A 417 -9.46 -8.81 15.06
N ASP A 418 -10.50 -9.63 14.91
CA ASP A 418 -10.43 -11.09 14.91
C ASP A 418 -10.14 -11.61 13.49
N SER A 419 -8.93 -11.43 13.01
CA SER A 419 -8.51 -11.85 11.68
C SER A 419 -7.03 -12.24 11.64
N GLY A 420 -6.68 -13.22 10.84
CA GLY A 420 -5.31 -13.60 10.51
C GLY A 420 -4.39 -13.76 11.73
N TYR A 421 -3.26 -13.08 11.70
CA TYR A 421 -2.23 -13.14 12.75
C TYR A 421 -2.48 -12.19 13.95
N HIS A 422 -3.55 -11.40 13.94
CA HIS A 422 -3.73 -10.35 14.94
C HIS A 422 -3.99 -10.89 16.34
N VAL A 423 -4.83 -11.93 16.45
CA VAL A 423 -5.11 -12.57 17.75
C VAL A 423 -3.91 -13.36 18.27
N PRO A 424 -3.24 -14.20 17.47
CA PRO A 424 -1.98 -14.83 17.88
C PRO A 424 -0.91 -13.85 18.34
N LEU A 425 -0.79 -12.69 17.68
CA LEU A 425 0.14 -11.64 18.12
C LEU A 425 -0.29 -11.04 19.47
N ALA A 426 -1.58 -10.76 19.67
CA ALA A 426 -2.09 -10.23 20.94
C ALA A 426 -1.82 -11.21 22.11
N GLU A 427 -2.00 -12.52 21.90
CA GLU A 427 -1.69 -13.57 22.88
C GLU A 427 -0.18 -13.64 23.17
N TYR A 428 0.66 -13.49 22.16
CA TYR A 428 2.10 -13.37 22.34
C TYR A 428 2.49 -12.13 23.15
N LEU A 429 1.91 -10.96 22.86
CA LEU A 429 2.15 -9.73 23.62
C LEU A 429 1.70 -9.87 25.07
N GLN A 430 0.57 -10.54 25.30
CA GLN A 430 0.10 -10.85 26.67
C GLN A 430 1.14 -11.68 27.44
N GLN A 431 1.74 -12.68 26.80
CA GLN A 431 2.77 -13.50 27.40
C GLN A 431 4.05 -12.71 27.67
N THR A 432 4.63 -12.07 26.64
CA THR A 432 5.94 -11.42 26.75
C THR A 432 5.92 -10.18 27.67
N TRP A 433 4.83 -9.41 27.69
CA TRP A 433 4.65 -8.32 28.65
C TRP A 433 4.34 -8.84 30.06
N GLY A 434 3.74 -10.05 30.16
CA GLY A 434 3.61 -10.78 31.44
C GLY A 434 4.97 -11.12 32.05
N ASP A 435 6.01 -11.40 31.24
CA ASP A 435 7.41 -11.63 31.68
C ASP A 435 8.08 -10.35 32.23
N LEU A 436 7.52 -9.19 31.93
CA LEU A 436 7.85 -7.89 32.55
C LEU A 436 7.01 -7.62 33.83
N GLY A 437 6.04 -8.48 34.16
CA GLY A 437 5.09 -8.28 35.27
C GLY A 437 3.89 -7.42 34.91
N ILE A 438 3.66 -7.11 33.65
CA ILE A 438 2.54 -6.29 33.18
C ILE A 438 1.36 -7.19 32.82
N THR A 439 0.16 -6.84 33.33
CA THR A 439 -1.07 -7.56 33.00
C THR A 439 -1.73 -6.95 31.78
N LEU A 440 -1.88 -7.76 30.69
CA LEU A 440 -2.58 -7.40 29.46
C LEU A 440 -3.88 -8.21 29.35
N THR A 441 -4.98 -7.53 29.04
CA THR A 441 -6.25 -8.15 28.63
C THR A 441 -6.43 -7.95 27.12
N ILE A 442 -7.11 -8.90 26.45
CA ILE A 442 -7.31 -8.84 25.00
C ILE A 442 -8.80 -8.59 24.72
N ASN A 443 -9.08 -7.54 23.95
CA ASN A 443 -10.39 -7.18 23.46
C ASN A 443 -10.45 -7.44 21.95
N LYS A 444 -11.19 -8.48 21.52
CA LYS A 444 -11.39 -8.84 20.12
C LYS A 444 -12.67 -8.22 19.60
N MET A 445 -12.60 -7.58 18.45
CA MET A 445 -13.71 -6.86 17.83
C MET A 445 -13.80 -7.22 16.33
N GLU A 446 -15.00 -7.13 15.78
CA GLU A 446 -15.17 -7.12 14.32
C GLU A 446 -14.52 -5.88 13.71
N TRP A 447 -14.00 -5.99 12.48
CA TRP A 447 -13.28 -4.89 11.81
C TRP A 447 -14.07 -3.58 11.76
N SER A 448 -15.36 -3.67 11.40
CA SER A 448 -16.26 -2.52 11.32
C SER A 448 -16.49 -1.78 12.65
N SER A 449 -16.31 -2.47 13.78
CA SER A 449 -16.39 -1.89 15.13
C SER A 449 -15.02 -1.46 15.64
N PHE A 450 -13.98 -2.21 15.30
CA PHE A 450 -12.62 -1.95 15.75
C PHE A 450 -12.06 -0.63 15.20
N THR A 451 -12.23 -0.39 13.90
CA THR A 451 -11.64 0.79 13.25
C THR A 451 -12.18 2.12 13.80
N PRO A 452 -13.51 2.32 13.95
CA PRO A 452 -14.04 3.53 14.56
C PRO A 452 -13.59 3.70 16.02
N ALA A 453 -13.60 2.64 16.83
CA ALA A 453 -13.17 2.68 18.23
C ALA A 453 -11.69 3.08 18.37
N ARG A 454 -10.81 2.53 17.49
CA ARG A 454 -9.40 2.88 17.44
C ARG A 454 -9.21 4.37 17.08
N ARG A 455 -9.86 4.86 16.02
CA ARG A 455 -9.80 6.28 15.61
C ARG A 455 -10.31 7.23 16.69
N ALA A 456 -11.34 6.81 17.43
CA ALA A 456 -11.87 7.58 18.56
C ALA A 456 -10.95 7.55 19.81
N GLY A 457 -9.92 6.71 19.83
CA GLY A 457 -9.04 6.54 21.00
C GLY A 457 -9.67 5.74 22.14
N GLU A 458 -10.65 4.88 21.83
CA GLU A 458 -11.35 4.05 22.80
C GLU A 458 -10.58 2.74 23.07
N TYR A 459 -9.28 2.86 23.40
CA TYR A 459 -8.38 1.74 23.69
C TYR A 459 -7.23 2.20 24.59
N ASP A 460 -6.52 1.26 25.20
CA ASP A 460 -5.23 1.51 25.84
C ASP A 460 -4.08 1.24 24.86
N VAL A 461 -4.07 0.04 24.29
CA VAL A 461 -3.14 -0.39 23.23
C VAL A 461 -3.95 -1.05 22.12
N ALA A 462 -3.58 -0.82 20.87
CA ALA A 462 -4.27 -1.41 19.74
C ALA A 462 -3.31 -1.88 18.65
N ARG A 463 -3.72 -2.91 17.91
CA ARG A 463 -3.05 -3.20 16.66
C ARG A 463 -3.24 -2.03 15.70
N ASN A 464 -2.24 -1.72 14.93
CA ASN A 464 -2.30 -0.72 13.88
C ASN A 464 -1.34 -1.10 12.74
N GLY A 465 -1.36 -0.34 11.69
CA GLY A 465 -0.44 -0.47 10.57
C GLY A 465 -0.78 0.51 9.46
N TRP A 466 0.17 0.74 8.60
CA TRP A 466 0.00 1.59 7.43
C TRP A 466 0.67 0.95 6.23
N VAL A 467 -0.02 0.92 5.12
CA VAL A 467 0.52 0.64 3.79
C VAL A 467 0.60 1.98 3.08
N MET A 468 1.74 2.28 2.48
CA MET A 468 1.99 3.59 1.91
C MET A 468 1.16 3.81 0.64
N ASP A 469 0.65 5.02 0.48
CA ASP A 469 -0.10 5.45 -0.69
C ASP A 469 0.83 5.86 -1.84
N TYR A 470 2.02 6.36 -1.49
CA TYR A 470 3.08 6.77 -2.43
C TYR A 470 4.46 6.55 -1.82
N ASN A 471 5.49 6.41 -2.66
CA ASN A 471 6.86 6.12 -2.21
C ASN A 471 7.60 7.41 -1.84
N ASP A 472 7.29 7.93 -0.67
CA ASP A 472 8.01 8.98 0.04
C ASP A 472 7.81 8.77 1.55
N PRO A 473 8.87 8.87 2.39
CA PRO A 473 8.76 8.59 3.84
C PRO A 473 7.75 9.48 4.55
N SER A 474 7.44 10.67 4.01
CA SER A 474 6.44 11.57 4.59
C SER A 474 5.09 10.88 4.79
N ASN A 475 4.68 9.99 3.86
CA ASN A 475 3.41 9.26 3.95
C ASN A 475 3.30 8.36 5.20
N MET A 476 4.41 7.88 5.71
CA MET A 476 4.45 7.08 6.95
C MET A 476 4.63 7.96 8.19
N VAL A 477 5.51 8.96 8.11
CA VAL A 477 5.90 9.77 9.27
C VAL A 477 4.83 10.80 9.61
N GLU A 478 4.14 11.40 8.62
CA GLU A 478 3.08 12.41 8.84
C GLU A 478 1.88 11.90 9.65
N LEU A 479 1.67 10.58 9.71
CA LEU A 479 0.60 9.98 10.51
C LEU A 479 0.70 10.38 11.99
N PHE A 480 1.89 10.71 12.46
CA PHE A 480 2.16 11.04 13.86
C PHE A 480 2.19 12.55 14.14
N CYS A 481 1.96 13.41 13.14
CA CYS A 481 1.82 14.85 13.36
C CYS A 481 0.68 15.16 14.33
N THR A 482 0.90 16.15 15.19
CA THR A 482 -0.13 16.62 16.11
C THR A 482 -1.39 17.06 15.36
N GLY A 483 -2.52 16.41 15.67
CA GLY A 483 -3.80 16.71 15.04
C GLY A 483 -4.06 16.01 13.71
N ASN A 484 -3.13 15.21 13.17
CA ASN A 484 -3.39 14.38 11.99
C ASN A 484 -4.52 13.39 12.28
N GLY A 485 -5.48 13.24 11.36
CA GLY A 485 -6.65 12.36 11.50
C GLY A 485 -6.32 10.89 11.70
N ASN A 486 -5.16 10.45 11.19
CA ASN A 486 -4.65 9.07 11.31
C ASN A 486 -3.72 8.88 12.53
N ASN A 487 -3.49 9.92 13.34
CA ASN A 487 -2.73 9.83 14.58
C ASN A 487 -3.56 9.17 15.68
N ASP A 488 -3.83 7.89 15.52
CA ASP A 488 -4.66 7.12 16.47
C ASP A 488 -4.05 7.10 17.88
N GLY A 489 -2.71 7.03 17.99
CA GLY A 489 -1.96 7.05 19.26
C GLY A 489 -1.95 8.39 19.97
N LYS A 490 -2.45 9.45 19.33
CA LYS A 490 -2.47 10.83 19.87
C LYS A 490 -1.06 11.30 20.27
N TYR A 491 -0.04 10.90 19.53
CA TYR A 491 1.32 11.41 19.69
C TYR A 491 1.36 12.91 19.45
N SER A 492 2.16 13.63 20.22
CA SER A 492 2.34 15.08 20.06
C SER A 492 3.73 15.46 20.57
N ASN A 493 4.55 16.00 19.67
CA ASN A 493 5.88 16.50 19.98
C ASN A 493 6.21 17.68 19.06
N ALA A 494 6.48 18.85 19.65
CA ALA A 494 6.69 20.08 18.89
C ALA A 494 7.95 20.07 18.02
N ASP A 495 9.00 19.35 18.42
CA ASP A 495 10.23 19.23 17.63
C ASP A 495 10.02 18.28 16.44
N PHE A 496 9.20 17.24 16.61
CA PHE A 496 8.73 16.37 15.54
C PHE A 496 7.90 17.15 14.52
N ASP A 497 6.86 17.87 14.97
CA ASP A 497 6.01 18.68 14.11
C ASP A 497 6.82 19.75 13.35
N ALA A 498 7.81 20.36 14.01
CA ALA A 498 8.71 21.33 13.38
C ALA A 498 9.60 20.68 12.30
N ALA A 499 10.06 19.45 12.50
CA ALA A 499 10.83 18.72 11.49
C ALA A 499 9.94 18.36 10.29
N MET A 500 8.71 17.92 10.53
CA MET A 500 7.74 17.64 9.47
C MET A 500 7.39 18.89 8.65
N GLU A 501 7.21 20.04 9.30
CA GLU A 501 6.99 21.30 8.59
C GLU A 501 8.22 21.74 7.79
N ALA A 502 9.43 21.57 8.35
CA ALA A 502 10.68 21.88 7.67
C ALA A 502 10.99 20.95 6.48
N SER A 503 10.37 19.76 6.41
CA SER A 503 10.51 18.86 5.27
C SER A 503 9.78 19.34 4.00
N LYS A 504 8.88 20.31 4.10
CA LYS A 504 8.08 20.84 2.98
C LYS A 504 8.89 21.84 2.15
N VAL A 505 9.98 21.39 1.55
CA VAL A 505 10.93 22.23 0.79
C VAL A 505 11.29 21.59 -0.55
N ALA A 506 11.68 22.40 -1.53
CA ALA A 506 12.06 21.94 -2.86
C ALA A 506 13.44 21.24 -2.90
N ASP A 507 14.33 21.50 -1.91
CA ASP A 507 15.62 20.82 -1.83
C ASP A 507 15.41 19.37 -1.35
N VAL A 508 15.62 18.42 -2.26
CA VAL A 508 15.38 16.99 -2.02
C VAL A 508 16.25 16.47 -0.86
N ALA A 509 17.50 16.91 -0.74
CA ALA A 509 18.38 16.44 0.34
C ALA A 509 17.91 16.96 1.71
N GLU A 510 17.46 18.22 1.77
CA GLU A 510 16.91 18.81 2.99
C GLU A 510 15.57 18.17 3.36
N HIS A 511 14.68 17.91 2.39
CA HIS A 511 13.42 17.21 2.59
C HIS A 511 13.65 15.90 3.35
N PHE A 512 14.47 15.00 2.81
CA PHE A 512 14.76 13.71 3.45
C PHE A 512 15.51 13.85 4.77
N ALA A 513 16.42 14.83 4.90
CA ALA A 513 17.12 15.06 6.17
C ALA A 513 16.16 15.43 7.31
N GLN A 514 15.14 16.22 7.03
CA GLN A 514 14.10 16.57 8.01
C GLN A 514 13.18 15.39 8.34
N LEU A 515 12.88 14.53 7.36
CA LEU A 515 12.11 13.30 7.61
C LEU A 515 12.88 12.29 8.46
N HIS A 516 14.20 12.12 8.24
CA HIS A 516 15.07 11.34 9.13
C HIS A 516 15.03 11.88 10.56
N LYS A 517 15.17 13.20 10.72
CA LYS A 517 15.09 13.83 12.04
C LYS A 517 13.73 13.59 12.71
N ALA A 518 12.64 13.64 11.95
CA ALA A 518 11.31 13.35 12.49
C ALA A 518 11.19 11.89 12.94
N GLU A 519 11.65 10.93 12.14
CA GLU A 519 11.65 9.51 12.54
C GLU A 519 12.55 9.27 13.76
N ASP A 520 13.74 9.89 13.85
CA ASP A 520 14.63 9.80 15.01
C ASP A 520 13.89 10.24 16.30
N ILE A 521 13.19 11.38 16.27
CA ILE A 521 12.43 11.89 17.42
C ILE A 521 11.29 10.92 17.79
N LEU A 522 10.53 10.46 16.81
CA LEU A 522 9.41 9.54 17.03
C LEU A 522 9.86 8.23 17.66
N MET A 523 10.97 7.66 17.15
CA MET A 523 11.50 6.39 17.62
C MET A 523 12.24 6.52 18.96
N GLU A 524 12.88 7.67 19.26
CA GLU A 524 13.43 7.94 20.58
C GLU A 524 12.33 8.03 21.64
N ASP A 525 11.24 8.72 21.32
CA ASP A 525 10.04 8.82 22.18
C ASP A 525 9.23 7.51 22.25
N MET A 526 9.48 6.57 21.33
CA MET A 526 8.67 5.38 21.08
C MET A 526 7.18 5.76 20.97
N GLY A 527 6.86 6.64 20.02
CA GLY A 527 5.50 7.11 19.76
C GLY A 527 4.58 6.01 19.22
N CYS A 528 5.16 4.98 18.61
CA CYS A 528 4.53 3.70 18.26
C CYS A 528 5.54 2.57 18.39
N ILE A 529 5.09 1.33 18.30
CA ILE A 529 5.97 0.14 18.39
C ILE A 529 5.95 -0.60 17.05
N PRO A 530 6.95 -0.42 16.16
CA PRO A 530 7.07 -1.24 14.96
C PRO A 530 7.24 -2.72 15.30
N VAL A 531 6.53 -3.60 14.59
CA VAL A 531 6.52 -5.04 14.85
C VAL A 531 6.99 -5.84 13.64
N ALA A 532 6.38 -5.59 12.48
CA ALA A 532 6.70 -6.30 11.25
C ALA A 532 6.51 -5.41 10.01
N TYR A 533 7.33 -5.62 8.98
CA TYR A 533 7.09 -5.04 7.66
C TYR A 533 6.14 -5.92 6.89
N TYR A 534 5.17 -5.31 6.23
CA TYR A 534 4.15 -5.99 5.48
C TYR A 534 4.72 -6.66 4.23
N ASN A 535 4.20 -7.86 3.95
CA ASN A 535 4.18 -8.44 2.63
C ASN A 535 2.73 -8.79 2.31
N ASP A 536 2.37 -8.78 1.03
CA ASP A 536 1.17 -9.47 0.57
C ASP A 536 1.51 -10.91 0.23
N PHE A 537 0.55 -11.81 0.45
CA PHE A 537 0.65 -13.20 0.05
C PHE A 537 -0.68 -13.68 -0.53
N TRP A 538 -0.60 -14.54 -1.55
CA TRP A 538 -1.77 -14.97 -2.29
C TRP A 538 -1.55 -16.28 -3.03
N LEU A 539 -2.65 -16.91 -3.46
CA LEU A 539 -2.62 -18.02 -4.42
C LEU A 539 -2.99 -17.50 -5.81
N GLN A 540 -2.24 -17.90 -6.81
CA GLN A 540 -2.48 -17.53 -8.21
C GLN A 540 -2.20 -18.69 -9.13
N SER A 541 -3.19 -19.08 -9.94
CA SER A 541 -3.03 -20.06 -10.99
C SER A 541 -1.97 -19.62 -12.00
N SER A 542 -1.14 -20.56 -12.43
CA SER A 542 -0.14 -20.31 -13.46
C SER A 542 -0.75 -19.97 -14.83
N SER A 543 -2.07 -20.21 -15.03
CA SER A 543 -2.80 -19.81 -16.23
C SER A 543 -3.13 -18.32 -16.28
N LEU A 544 -3.21 -17.62 -15.11
CA LEU A 544 -3.47 -16.18 -15.07
C LEU A 544 -2.20 -15.40 -15.42
N LYS A 545 -2.28 -14.61 -16.49
CA LYS A 545 -1.17 -13.81 -17.03
C LYS A 545 -1.56 -12.34 -17.13
N GLY A 546 -0.55 -11.48 -17.35
CA GLY A 546 -0.75 -10.05 -17.66
C GLY A 546 -1.17 -9.19 -16.48
N ILE A 547 -1.28 -9.75 -15.28
CA ILE A 547 -1.49 -9.00 -14.06
C ILE A 547 -0.18 -8.67 -13.36
N TRP A 548 -0.18 -7.65 -12.53
CA TRP A 548 0.92 -7.40 -11.60
C TRP A 548 0.41 -6.87 -10.27
N HIS A 549 1.23 -7.06 -9.25
CA HIS A 549 1.01 -6.55 -7.91
C HIS A 549 2.01 -5.43 -7.64
N SER A 550 1.54 -4.30 -7.10
CA SER A 550 2.39 -3.16 -6.80
C SER A 550 2.89 -3.19 -5.36
N PRO A 551 4.00 -2.50 -5.05
CA PRO A 551 4.48 -2.38 -3.68
C PRO A 551 3.54 -1.58 -2.75
N TYR A 552 2.48 -1.00 -3.28
CA TYR A 552 1.41 -0.32 -2.52
C TYR A 552 0.24 -1.25 -2.16
N GLY A 553 0.35 -2.56 -2.43
CA GLY A 553 -0.70 -3.55 -2.20
C GLY A 553 -1.83 -3.53 -3.23
N TYR A 554 -1.60 -2.91 -4.39
CA TYR A 554 -2.59 -2.84 -5.45
C TYR A 554 -2.38 -3.90 -6.53
N TRP A 555 -3.50 -4.44 -7.00
CA TRP A 555 -3.59 -5.42 -8.07
C TRP A 555 -4.03 -4.76 -9.36
N TYR A 556 -3.22 -4.84 -10.39
CA TYR A 556 -3.53 -4.30 -11.72
C TYR A 556 -3.97 -5.44 -12.63
N PHE A 557 -5.26 -5.48 -12.93
CA PHE A 557 -5.91 -6.53 -13.72
C PHE A 557 -6.14 -6.13 -15.17
N GLN A 558 -5.84 -4.90 -15.56
CA GLN A 558 -6.20 -4.32 -16.86
C GLN A 558 -5.72 -5.16 -18.05
N TYR A 559 -4.55 -5.78 -17.95
CA TYR A 559 -3.98 -6.64 -18.97
C TYR A 559 -4.11 -8.14 -18.65
N GLY A 560 -4.92 -8.50 -17.66
CA GLY A 560 -5.11 -9.86 -17.22
C GLY A 560 -5.80 -10.72 -18.28
N TYR A 561 -5.33 -11.98 -18.44
CA TYR A 561 -5.97 -12.98 -19.29
C TYR A 561 -5.62 -14.39 -18.84
N ILE A 562 -6.40 -15.38 -19.33
CA ILE A 562 -6.12 -16.80 -19.12
C ILE A 562 -5.38 -17.37 -20.33
N GLU A 563 -4.23 -17.98 -20.09
CA GLU A 563 -3.47 -18.77 -21.05
C GLU A 563 -3.87 -20.25 -20.93
N GLU A 564 -4.41 -20.85 -22.02
CA GLU A 564 -4.86 -22.26 -22.09
C GLU A 564 -3.74 -23.23 -22.49
#